data_039e7668a02b94215bf0cdf5ecc7514d
#
_entry.id   039e7668a02b94215bf0cdf5ecc7514d
#
_cell.length_a   1.000
_cell.length_b   1.000
_cell.length_c   1.000
_cell.angle_alpha   90.00
_cell.angle_beta   90.00
_cell.angle_gamma   90.00
#
_symmetry.space_group_name_H-M   'P 1'
#
loop_
_entity.id
_entity.type
_entity.pdbx_description
1 polymer ?
#
loop_
_entity_poly.entity_id
_entity_poly.type
_entity_poly.pdbx_seq_one_letter_code
_entity_poly.pdbx_strand_id
1 'polypeptide(L)'
;MLVAALASLSLALGAAGSAQARVGLPPVVNRVPTQEKVVFITIDDGWNHDPEAARILLEKRVPVSLFLLPGAASYDTEYFTRLIGEGRASVENHTVNHPDLTTLDAAGKDAEVCGAGEQLQAAFGRTPKLLRPPYGAVNDEVRLAAKACGVKALVTWTYDFTTWGETPPTPRLRSGDIVLLHFTPTLAADLQRALDAAKAAGLKPAALMPHLKTAGLV
;
A
#
# COMPACT_ATOMS: atom_id res chain seq x y z
N MET A 1 74.15 -8.57 -24.66
CA MET A 1 73.01 -7.74 -25.02
C MET A 1 71.78 -8.31 -24.35
N LEU A 2 71.35 -7.73 -23.24
CA LEU A 2 70.12 -8.10 -22.52
C LEU A 2 68.98 -7.21 -23.02
N VAL A 3 67.89 -7.80 -23.49
CA VAL A 3 66.67 -7.12 -23.84
C VAL A 3 65.70 -7.27 -22.67
N ALA A 4 65.40 -6.17 -21.99
CA ALA A 4 64.41 -6.14 -20.90
C ALA A 4 63.02 -5.93 -21.51
N ALA A 5 62.09 -6.88 -21.24
CA ALA A 5 60.67 -6.74 -21.60
C ALA A 5 59.93 -6.04 -20.46
N LEU A 6 59.39 -4.85 -20.75
CA LEU A 6 58.46 -4.12 -19.87
C LEU A 6 57.06 -4.67 -20.03
N ALA A 7 56.55 -5.32 -19.01
CA ALA A 7 55.15 -5.74 -18.94
C ALA A 7 54.30 -4.60 -18.40
N SER A 8 53.40 -4.07 -19.23
CA SER A 8 52.40 -3.03 -18.85
C SER A 8 51.23 -3.69 -18.13
N LEU A 9 51.09 -3.41 -16.85
CA LEU A 9 49.96 -3.85 -16.01
C LEU A 9 48.79 -2.84 -16.17
N SER A 10 47.79 -3.19 -16.97
CA SER A 10 46.57 -2.41 -17.11
C SER A 10 45.63 -2.67 -15.94
N LEU A 11 45.49 -1.69 -15.03
CA LEU A 11 44.50 -1.73 -13.96
C LEU A 11 43.13 -1.45 -14.55
N ALA A 12 42.28 -2.47 -14.65
CA ALA A 12 40.86 -2.29 -14.96
C ALA A 12 40.14 -1.83 -13.68
N LEU A 13 39.84 -0.53 -13.58
CA LEU A 13 38.85 -0.02 -12.60
C LEU A 13 37.48 -0.55 -13.00
N GLY A 14 37.05 -1.66 -12.42
CA GLY A 14 35.70 -2.17 -12.51
C GLY A 14 34.77 -1.26 -11.71
N ALA A 15 33.75 -0.75 -12.37
CA ALA A 15 32.66 0.02 -11.76
C ALA A 15 31.87 -0.87 -10.79
N ALA A 16 32.29 -0.89 -9.52
CA ALA A 16 31.54 -1.46 -8.40
C ALA A 16 30.61 -0.38 -7.81
N GLY A 17 29.63 0.03 -8.57
CA GLY A 17 28.65 1.02 -8.12
C GLY A 17 27.26 0.63 -8.53
N SER A 18 26.49 -0.04 -7.64
CA SER A 18 25.02 0.04 -7.59
C SER A 18 24.33 -1.11 -6.82
N ALA A 19 25.05 -2.14 -6.36
CA ALA A 19 24.40 -3.24 -5.61
C ALA A 19 24.12 -2.90 -4.13
N GLN A 20 24.83 -1.93 -3.56
CA GLN A 20 24.77 -1.61 -2.13
C GLN A 20 23.58 -0.74 -1.74
N ALA A 21 22.94 -0.01 -2.67
CA ALA A 21 21.82 0.90 -2.38
C ALA A 21 20.47 0.18 -2.14
N ARG A 22 20.36 -1.09 -2.51
CA ARG A 22 19.09 -1.87 -2.37
C ARG A 22 18.92 -2.53 -1.02
N VAL A 23 19.96 -2.60 -0.20
CA VAL A 23 19.89 -3.22 1.12
C VAL A 23 19.14 -2.28 2.07
N GLY A 24 17.96 -2.70 2.49
CA GLY A 24 17.16 -1.98 3.50
C GLY A 24 16.14 -0.98 2.98
N LEU A 25 15.76 -1.01 1.67
CA LEU A 25 14.59 -0.30 1.18
C LEU A 25 13.30 -1.03 1.57
N PRO A 26 12.19 -0.31 1.90
CA PRO A 26 10.91 -0.93 2.15
C PRO A 26 10.50 -1.84 0.98
N PRO A 27 10.02 -3.07 1.22
CA PRO A 27 9.58 -3.95 0.16
C PRO A 27 8.34 -3.42 -0.55
N VAL A 28 8.14 -3.82 -1.81
CA VAL A 28 6.91 -3.63 -2.56
C VAL A 28 6.12 -4.93 -2.50
N VAL A 29 4.91 -4.89 -1.97
CA VAL A 29 4.10 -6.07 -1.70
C VAL A 29 2.78 -5.99 -2.46
N ASN A 30 2.55 -6.93 -3.37
CA ASN A 30 1.29 -7.09 -4.11
C ASN A 30 0.49 -8.32 -3.65
N ARG A 31 1.13 -9.18 -2.87
CA ARG A 31 0.57 -10.38 -2.24
C ARG A 31 1.38 -10.73 -1.00
N VAL A 32 0.75 -11.18 0.07
CA VAL A 32 1.44 -11.60 1.30
C VAL A 32 1.73 -13.09 1.24
N PRO A 33 2.99 -13.54 1.36
CA PRO A 33 3.31 -14.95 1.52
C PRO A 33 2.70 -15.48 2.83
N THR A 34 1.74 -16.41 2.72
CA THR A 34 1.10 -17.02 3.90
C THR A 34 0.50 -18.39 3.57
N GLN A 35 0.48 -19.30 4.55
CA GLN A 35 -0.23 -20.57 4.49
C GLN A 35 -1.65 -20.46 5.09
N GLU A 36 -1.96 -19.35 5.74
CA GLU A 36 -3.28 -19.11 6.31
C GLU A 36 -4.31 -18.84 5.18
N LYS A 37 -5.55 -19.30 5.41
CA LYS A 37 -6.65 -19.06 4.47
C LYS A 37 -7.22 -17.66 4.62
N VAL A 38 -6.44 -16.67 4.26
CA VAL A 38 -6.78 -15.25 4.43
C VAL A 38 -6.60 -14.43 3.16
N VAL A 39 -7.31 -13.32 3.10
CA VAL A 39 -7.24 -12.27 2.08
C VAL A 39 -7.25 -10.90 2.77
N PHE A 40 -6.66 -9.91 2.14
CA PHE A 40 -6.53 -8.57 2.71
C PHE A 40 -7.39 -7.59 1.92
N ILE A 41 -8.38 -7.01 2.60
CA ILE A 41 -9.25 -5.98 2.01
C ILE A 41 -8.60 -4.63 2.23
N THR A 42 -8.47 -3.87 1.16
CA THR A 42 -7.91 -2.51 1.20
C THR A 42 -8.78 -1.55 0.41
N ILE A 43 -8.91 -0.31 0.88
CA ILE A 43 -9.75 0.71 0.27
C ILE A 43 -8.95 2.01 0.17
N ASP A 44 -8.93 2.62 -1.01
CA ASP A 44 -8.12 3.80 -1.32
C ASP A 44 -8.95 5.09 -1.40
N ASP A 45 -8.26 6.22 -1.29
CA ASP A 45 -8.68 7.61 -1.43
C ASP A 45 -9.43 8.18 -0.21
N GLY A 46 -10.71 7.92 -0.06
CA GLY A 46 -11.53 8.47 1.00
C GLY A 46 -12.56 9.51 0.56
N TRP A 47 -12.91 9.61 -0.73
CA TRP A 47 -13.80 10.66 -1.23
C TRP A 47 -15.29 10.41 -0.99
N ASN A 48 -15.77 9.17 -1.11
CA ASN A 48 -17.18 8.83 -0.94
C ASN A 48 -17.41 8.11 0.39
N HIS A 49 -18.12 8.73 1.30
CA HIS A 49 -18.38 8.22 2.65
C HIS A 49 -19.70 7.42 2.66
N ASP A 50 -19.72 6.26 2.00
CA ASP A 50 -20.92 5.42 1.85
C ASP A 50 -21.31 4.79 3.20
N PRO A 51 -22.50 5.14 3.77
CA PRO A 51 -22.95 4.60 5.05
C PRO A 51 -23.21 3.10 5.00
N GLU A 52 -23.59 2.54 3.84
CA GLU A 52 -23.80 1.11 3.69
C GLU A 52 -22.46 0.33 3.71
N ALA A 53 -21.42 0.86 3.06
CA ALA A 53 -20.08 0.31 3.15
C ALA A 53 -19.57 0.31 4.61
N ALA A 54 -19.77 1.42 5.33
CA ALA A 54 -19.44 1.49 6.76
C ALA A 54 -20.22 0.45 7.57
N ARG A 55 -21.53 0.31 7.34
CA ARG A 55 -22.37 -0.69 8.00
C ARG A 55 -21.82 -2.11 7.78
N ILE A 56 -21.49 -2.46 6.54
CA ILE A 56 -20.91 -3.78 6.21
C ILE A 56 -19.61 -4.02 6.97
N LEU A 57 -18.69 -3.04 6.96
CA LEU A 57 -17.39 -3.14 7.63
C LEU A 57 -17.54 -3.34 9.15
N LEU A 58 -18.45 -2.58 9.78
CA LEU A 58 -18.67 -2.60 11.23
C LEU A 58 -19.41 -3.87 11.66
N GLU A 59 -20.56 -4.18 11.07
CA GLU A 59 -21.39 -5.33 11.47
C GLU A 59 -20.68 -6.68 11.26
N LYS A 60 -20.01 -6.83 10.10
CA LYS A 60 -19.24 -8.04 9.78
C LYS A 60 -17.85 -8.04 10.41
N ARG A 61 -17.46 -6.94 11.10
CA ARG A 61 -16.15 -6.74 11.74
C ARG A 61 -14.99 -7.04 10.78
N VAL A 62 -15.09 -6.53 9.55
CA VAL A 62 -14.10 -6.79 8.49
C VAL A 62 -12.79 -6.06 8.82
N PRO A 63 -11.65 -6.77 8.97
CA PRO A 63 -10.35 -6.12 9.01
C PRO A 63 -10.07 -5.47 7.65
N VAL A 64 -9.74 -4.18 7.64
CA VAL A 64 -9.50 -3.41 6.41
C VAL A 64 -8.34 -2.44 6.60
N SER A 65 -7.52 -2.23 5.56
CA SER A 65 -6.53 -1.15 5.54
C SER A 65 -7.01 -0.04 4.62
N LEU A 66 -7.15 1.16 5.18
CA LEU A 66 -7.61 2.36 4.50
C LEU A 66 -6.40 3.19 4.09
N PHE A 67 -6.09 3.23 2.81
CA PHE A 67 -5.03 4.07 2.26
C PHE A 67 -5.64 5.42 1.88
N LEU A 68 -5.49 6.40 2.79
CA LEU A 68 -6.24 7.64 2.72
C LEU A 68 -5.42 8.81 2.17
N LEU A 69 -6.07 9.63 1.36
CA LEU A 69 -5.69 11.00 1.07
C LEU A 69 -6.19 11.88 2.23
N PRO A 70 -5.34 12.61 2.96
CA PRO A 70 -5.78 13.42 4.11
C PRO A 70 -6.90 14.40 3.76
N GLY A 71 -6.81 15.06 2.60
CA GLY A 71 -7.83 15.99 2.11
C GLY A 71 -9.19 15.32 1.97
N ALA A 72 -9.27 14.17 1.31
CA ALA A 72 -10.49 13.41 1.12
C ALA A 72 -11.10 12.96 2.46
N ALA A 73 -10.26 12.44 3.36
CA ALA A 73 -10.70 11.96 4.67
C ALA A 73 -11.17 13.09 5.59
N SER A 74 -10.74 14.33 5.37
CA SER A 74 -11.12 15.48 6.19
C SER A 74 -12.56 15.96 5.97
N TYR A 75 -13.21 15.59 4.87
CA TYR A 75 -14.61 15.94 4.61
C TYR A 75 -15.60 15.28 5.57
N ASP A 76 -15.26 14.10 6.10
CA ASP A 76 -16.03 13.42 7.14
C ASP A 76 -15.10 12.61 8.05
N THR A 77 -14.43 13.29 8.94
CA THR A 77 -13.50 12.68 9.91
C THR A 77 -14.23 11.70 10.85
N GLU A 78 -15.52 11.93 11.16
CA GLU A 78 -16.30 11.06 12.02
C GLU A 78 -16.52 9.68 11.38
N TYR A 79 -16.79 9.63 10.08
CA TYR A 79 -16.92 8.38 9.32
C TYR A 79 -15.69 7.48 9.52
N PHE A 80 -14.49 8.03 9.33
CA PHE A 80 -13.25 7.28 9.49
C PHE A 80 -12.94 6.95 10.95
N THR A 81 -13.20 7.89 11.87
CA THR A 81 -13.00 7.67 13.30
C THR A 81 -13.83 6.48 13.81
N ARG A 82 -15.07 6.33 13.33
CA ARG A 82 -15.90 5.17 13.64
C ARG A 82 -15.32 3.87 13.08
N LEU A 83 -14.88 3.84 11.82
CA LEU A 83 -14.26 2.66 11.22
C LEU A 83 -12.99 2.23 11.96
N ILE A 84 -12.21 3.18 12.48
CA ILE A 84 -10.98 2.95 13.22
C ILE A 84 -11.27 2.49 14.66
N GLY A 85 -12.18 3.17 15.35
CA GLY A 85 -12.47 2.97 16.78
C GLY A 85 -13.39 1.79 17.06
N GLU A 86 -14.52 1.71 16.35
CA GLU A 86 -15.52 0.66 16.52
C GLU A 86 -15.24 -0.56 15.61
N GLY A 87 -14.62 -0.31 14.45
CA GLY A 87 -14.29 -1.30 13.43
C GLY A 87 -12.93 -1.96 13.65
N ARG A 88 -12.39 -2.50 12.57
CA ARG A 88 -11.06 -3.13 12.52
C ARG A 88 -10.22 -2.50 11.41
N ALA A 89 -10.42 -1.19 11.17
CA ALA A 89 -9.71 -0.45 10.15
C ALA A 89 -8.35 0.03 10.66
N SER A 90 -7.31 -0.07 9.80
CA SER A 90 -6.06 0.67 9.95
C SER A 90 -6.03 1.83 8.98
N VAL A 91 -5.35 2.93 9.37
CA VAL A 91 -5.11 4.09 8.51
C VAL A 91 -3.70 4.01 7.97
N GLU A 92 -3.60 4.08 6.65
CA GLU A 92 -2.35 4.00 5.90
C GLU A 92 -2.25 5.17 4.91
N ASN A 93 -1.08 5.38 4.35
CA ASN A 93 -0.72 6.54 3.55
C ASN A 93 -1.05 6.33 2.06
N HIS A 94 -1.71 7.32 1.43
CA HIS A 94 -1.94 7.35 -0.02
C HIS A 94 -1.48 8.66 -0.68
N THR A 95 -0.49 9.34 -0.07
CA THR A 95 0.02 10.68 -0.44
C THR A 95 -0.95 11.82 -0.07
N VAL A 96 -0.54 13.07 -0.31
CA VAL A 96 -1.39 14.25 -0.05
C VAL A 96 -2.35 14.50 -1.20
N ASN A 97 -1.83 14.53 -2.46
CA ASN A 97 -2.56 14.99 -3.65
C ASN A 97 -2.68 13.94 -4.75
N HIS A 98 -2.31 12.68 -4.48
CA HIS A 98 -2.40 11.57 -5.43
C HIS A 98 -1.58 11.73 -6.72
N PRO A 99 -0.34 12.27 -6.70
CA PRO A 99 0.49 12.34 -7.91
C PRO A 99 1.17 11.01 -8.22
N ASP A 100 1.60 10.83 -9.47
CA ASP A 100 2.61 9.82 -9.79
C ASP A 100 3.94 10.22 -9.13
N LEU A 101 4.29 9.56 -8.03
CA LEU A 101 5.50 9.86 -7.26
C LEU A 101 6.79 9.70 -8.08
N THR A 102 6.79 8.89 -9.12
CA THR A 102 7.99 8.64 -9.95
C THR A 102 8.37 9.86 -10.79
N THR A 103 7.44 10.79 -10.98
CA THR A 103 7.64 12.02 -11.77
C THR A 103 8.13 13.20 -10.94
N LEU A 104 8.06 13.12 -9.60
CA LEU A 104 8.46 14.19 -8.71
C LEU A 104 9.95 14.17 -8.40
N ASP A 105 10.50 15.33 -8.02
CA ASP A 105 11.81 15.40 -7.39
C ASP A 105 11.79 14.90 -5.93
N ALA A 106 12.93 14.93 -5.27
CA ALA A 106 13.05 14.42 -3.89
C ALA A 106 12.18 15.23 -2.91
N ALA A 107 12.13 16.55 -3.04
CA ALA A 107 11.35 17.43 -2.18
C ALA A 107 9.84 17.22 -2.38
N GLY A 108 9.41 17.04 -3.64
CA GLY A 108 8.02 16.71 -3.96
C GLY A 108 7.59 15.36 -3.40
N LYS A 109 8.45 14.33 -3.51
CA LYS A 109 8.18 13.01 -2.89
C LYS A 109 8.06 13.12 -1.37
N ASP A 110 8.93 13.89 -0.72
CA ASP A 110 8.90 14.11 0.74
C ASP A 110 7.61 14.82 1.15
N ALA A 111 7.25 15.90 0.49
CA ALA A 111 6.02 16.65 0.76
C ALA A 111 4.77 15.76 0.62
N GLU A 112 4.72 14.90 -0.39
CA GLU A 112 3.59 14.00 -0.65
C GLU A 112 3.52 12.85 0.37
N VAL A 113 4.64 12.22 0.70
CA VAL A 113 4.65 11.02 1.54
C VAL A 113 4.72 11.37 3.03
N CYS A 114 5.70 12.18 3.45
CA CYS A 114 5.79 12.59 4.86
C CYS A 114 4.62 13.49 5.23
N GLY A 115 4.27 14.47 4.38
CA GLY A 115 3.16 15.38 4.63
C GLY A 115 1.83 14.66 4.83
N ALA A 116 1.52 13.61 4.03
CA ALA A 116 0.32 12.81 4.26
C ALA A 116 0.40 12.04 5.59
N GLY A 117 1.55 11.47 5.93
CA GLY A 117 1.75 10.77 7.20
C GLY A 117 1.49 11.67 8.41
N GLU A 118 1.99 12.90 8.39
CA GLU A 118 1.80 13.92 9.43
C GLU A 118 0.33 14.34 9.55
N GLN A 119 -0.33 14.63 8.42
CA GLN A 119 -1.74 15.03 8.41
C GLN A 119 -2.66 13.90 8.91
N LEU A 120 -2.44 12.65 8.50
CA LEU A 120 -3.21 11.50 8.98
C LEU A 120 -2.94 11.23 10.48
N GLN A 121 -1.70 11.41 10.95
CA GLN A 121 -1.37 11.32 12.37
C GLN A 121 -2.11 12.41 13.17
N ALA A 122 -2.16 13.63 12.67
CA ALA A 122 -2.86 14.73 13.33
C ALA A 122 -4.38 14.49 13.36
N ALA A 123 -4.97 13.99 12.28
CA ALA A 123 -6.41 13.76 12.15
C ALA A 123 -6.90 12.56 12.99
N PHE A 124 -6.16 11.45 12.99
CA PHE A 124 -6.64 10.17 13.54
C PHE A 124 -5.79 9.63 14.71
N GLY A 125 -4.73 10.33 15.12
CA GLY A 125 -3.82 9.85 16.17
C GLY A 125 -3.06 8.57 15.78
N ARG A 126 -2.98 8.25 14.50
CA ARG A 126 -2.38 7.03 13.95
C ARG A 126 -1.29 7.38 12.95
N THR A 127 -0.05 6.98 13.22
CA THR A 127 1.05 7.12 12.26
C THR A 127 0.98 6.00 11.24
N PRO A 128 0.70 6.28 9.96
CA PRO A 128 0.71 5.27 8.90
C PRO A 128 2.05 4.54 8.82
N LYS A 129 2.03 3.25 8.57
CA LYS A 129 3.24 2.42 8.41
C LYS A 129 3.37 1.83 7.02
N LEU A 130 2.31 1.86 6.25
CA LEU A 130 2.27 1.43 4.87
C LEU A 130 2.00 2.63 3.97
N LEU A 131 2.55 2.57 2.76
CA LEU A 131 2.24 3.51 1.68
C LEU A 131 1.66 2.70 0.51
N ARG A 132 0.54 3.14 -0.04
CA ARG A 132 0.16 2.75 -1.39
C ARG A 132 0.52 3.90 -2.33
N PRO A 133 1.51 3.72 -3.22
CA PRO A 133 1.80 4.72 -4.22
C PRO A 133 0.63 4.85 -5.20
N PRO A 134 0.21 6.08 -5.55
CA PRO A 134 -0.78 6.29 -6.60
C PRO A 134 -0.43 5.54 -7.88
N TYR A 135 -1.45 4.99 -8.56
CA TYR A 135 -1.32 4.20 -9.80
C TYR A 135 -0.45 2.93 -9.67
N GLY A 136 0.02 2.60 -8.46
CA GLY A 136 1.00 1.53 -8.24
C GLY A 136 2.40 1.88 -8.77
N ALA A 137 2.65 3.15 -9.11
CA ALA A 137 3.91 3.62 -9.69
C ALA A 137 5.04 3.65 -8.65
N VAL A 138 6.07 2.82 -8.84
CA VAL A 138 7.18 2.65 -7.90
C VAL A 138 8.52 2.55 -8.62
N ASN A 139 9.51 3.28 -8.08
CA ASN A 139 10.94 3.10 -8.36
C ASN A 139 11.73 3.15 -7.04
N ASP A 140 13.06 2.97 -7.11
CA ASP A 140 13.89 2.98 -5.90
C ASP A 140 13.92 4.35 -5.20
N GLU A 141 13.73 5.45 -5.92
CA GLU A 141 13.66 6.81 -5.34
C GLU A 141 12.37 6.99 -4.52
N VAL A 142 11.23 6.49 -5.00
CA VAL A 142 9.97 6.46 -4.23
C VAL A 142 10.13 5.63 -2.96
N ARG A 143 10.83 4.49 -3.04
CA ARG A 143 11.10 3.63 -1.88
C ARG A 143 12.04 4.32 -0.87
N LEU A 144 13.02 5.08 -1.34
CA LEU A 144 13.92 5.89 -0.49
C LEU A 144 13.14 6.97 0.25
N ALA A 145 12.29 7.74 -0.43
CA ALA A 145 11.43 8.74 0.18
C ALA A 145 10.48 8.10 1.21
N ALA A 146 9.82 7.00 0.86
CA ALA A 146 8.97 6.25 1.78
C ALA A 146 9.72 5.81 3.04
N LYS A 147 10.97 5.31 2.91
CA LYS A 147 11.84 4.94 4.04
C LYS A 147 12.13 6.15 4.93
N ALA A 148 12.48 7.30 4.36
CA ALA A 148 12.76 8.52 5.10
C ALA A 148 11.55 8.97 5.93
N CYS A 149 10.33 8.79 5.41
CA CYS A 149 9.07 9.09 6.11
C CYS A 149 8.61 7.96 7.08
N GLY A 150 9.44 6.95 7.35
CA GLY A 150 9.14 5.90 8.33
C GLY A 150 8.20 4.79 7.84
N VAL A 151 7.87 4.78 6.55
CA VAL A 151 7.10 3.71 5.89
C VAL A 151 7.87 2.40 5.93
N LYS A 152 7.17 1.29 6.24
CA LYS A 152 7.78 -0.05 6.38
C LYS A 152 7.63 -0.90 5.13
N ALA A 153 6.56 -0.75 4.39
CA ALA A 153 6.35 -1.40 3.10
C ALA A 153 5.49 -0.53 2.17
N LEU A 154 5.73 -0.68 0.86
CA LEU A 154 4.85 -0.16 -0.17
C LEU A 154 3.89 -1.28 -0.57
N VAL A 155 2.58 -1.00 -0.59
CA VAL A 155 1.55 -2.00 -0.85
C VAL A 155 0.83 -1.68 -2.15
N THR A 156 0.93 -2.56 -3.10
CA THR A 156 0.11 -2.56 -4.30
C THR A 156 -1.04 -3.59 -4.13
N TRP A 157 -1.54 -4.21 -5.17
CA TRP A 157 -2.68 -5.13 -5.09
C TRP A 157 -2.50 -6.34 -6.00
N THR A 158 -3.26 -7.39 -5.69
CA THR A 158 -3.37 -8.57 -6.55
C THR A 158 -4.51 -8.39 -7.55
N TYR A 159 -5.65 -7.89 -7.06
CA TYR A 159 -6.85 -7.68 -7.89
C TYR A 159 -7.56 -6.38 -7.48
N ASP A 160 -7.98 -5.60 -8.49
CA ASP A 160 -8.90 -4.48 -8.32
C ASP A 160 -10.34 -4.95 -8.48
N PHE A 161 -11.16 -4.69 -7.47
CA PHE A 161 -12.58 -4.99 -7.46
C PHE A 161 -13.45 -3.75 -7.69
N THR A 162 -12.84 -2.58 -7.88
CA THR A 162 -13.60 -1.33 -8.03
C THR A 162 -14.36 -1.31 -9.35
N THR A 163 -15.62 -0.90 -9.28
CA THR A 163 -16.44 -0.66 -10.47
C THR A 163 -16.18 0.75 -10.99
N TRP A 164 -15.44 0.86 -12.10
CA TRP A 164 -15.12 2.11 -12.79
C TRP A 164 -16.03 2.35 -14.02
N GLY A 165 -17.34 2.19 -13.84
CA GLY A 165 -18.33 2.23 -14.95
C GLY A 165 -18.85 0.83 -15.26
N GLU A 166 -17.99 -0.12 -15.61
CA GLU A 166 -18.34 -1.53 -15.77
C GLU A 166 -17.84 -2.37 -14.60
N THR A 167 -18.67 -3.30 -14.14
CA THR A 167 -18.28 -4.24 -13.08
C THR A 167 -17.23 -5.22 -13.63
N PRO A 168 -16.00 -5.24 -13.06
CA PRO A 168 -14.99 -6.16 -13.53
C PRO A 168 -15.36 -7.62 -13.22
N PRO A 169 -14.85 -8.60 -14.00
CA PRO A 169 -15.00 -10.02 -13.69
C PRO A 169 -14.49 -10.33 -12.28
N THR A 170 -15.22 -11.15 -11.54
CA THR A 170 -14.80 -11.55 -10.19
C THR A 170 -13.71 -12.62 -10.28
N PRO A 171 -12.46 -12.33 -9.88
CA PRO A 171 -11.38 -13.30 -9.94
C PRO A 171 -11.53 -14.37 -8.84
N ARG A 172 -10.88 -15.53 -9.05
CA ARG A 172 -10.74 -16.54 -8.00
C ARG A 172 -9.62 -16.14 -7.05
N LEU A 173 -9.98 -15.71 -5.86
CA LEU A 173 -9.02 -15.32 -4.82
C LEU A 173 -8.22 -16.51 -4.27
N ARG A 174 -7.02 -16.24 -3.80
CA ARG A 174 -6.09 -17.18 -3.16
C ARG A 174 -5.56 -16.60 -1.85
N SER A 175 -5.03 -17.46 -1.00
CA SER A 175 -4.37 -17.04 0.25
C SER A 175 -3.31 -15.97 -0.02
N GLY A 176 -3.36 -14.91 0.78
CA GLY A 176 -2.40 -13.81 0.68
C GLY A 176 -2.76 -12.71 -0.33
N ASP A 177 -3.82 -12.87 -1.13
CA ASP A 177 -4.22 -11.83 -2.08
C ASP A 177 -4.60 -10.53 -1.37
N ILE A 178 -4.17 -9.42 -1.98
CA ILE A 178 -4.53 -8.06 -1.58
C ILE A 178 -5.58 -7.55 -2.56
N VAL A 179 -6.77 -7.28 -2.04
CA VAL A 179 -7.92 -6.76 -2.81
C VAL A 179 -7.92 -5.25 -2.70
N LEU A 180 -7.95 -4.59 -3.85
CA LEU A 180 -8.13 -3.14 -3.98
C LEU A 180 -9.59 -2.80 -4.18
N LEU A 181 -10.04 -1.82 -3.44
CA LEU A 181 -11.30 -1.10 -3.58
C LEU A 181 -11.03 0.39 -3.48
N HIS A 182 -11.97 1.23 -3.90
CA HIS A 182 -11.89 2.68 -3.73
C HIS A 182 -13.17 3.24 -3.10
N PHE A 183 -13.04 4.36 -2.41
CA PHE A 183 -14.18 5.10 -1.88
C PHE A 183 -14.96 5.78 -3.01
N THR A 184 -15.71 4.98 -3.78
CA THR A 184 -16.59 5.37 -4.87
C THR A 184 -18.07 5.17 -4.49
N PRO A 185 -19.04 5.69 -5.25
CA PRO A 185 -20.47 5.41 -5.01
C PRO A 185 -20.85 3.92 -5.10
N THR A 186 -20.00 3.06 -5.66
CA THR A 186 -20.22 1.61 -5.76
C THR A 186 -19.57 0.80 -4.65
N LEU A 187 -18.87 1.45 -3.68
CA LEU A 187 -18.05 0.78 -2.68
C LEU A 187 -18.80 -0.33 -1.92
N ALA A 188 -20.05 -0.10 -1.50
CA ALA A 188 -20.80 -1.12 -0.76
C ALA A 188 -21.00 -2.41 -1.58
N ALA A 189 -21.35 -2.26 -2.86
CA ALA A 189 -21.53 -3.39 -3.78
C ALA A 189 -20.20 -4.10 -4.09
N ASP A 190 -19.13 -3.34 -4.33
CA ASP A 190 -17.79 -3.87 -4.61
C ASP A 190 -17.21 -4.60 -3.39
N LEU A 191 -17.38 -4.05 -2.20
CA LEU A 191 -17.00 -4.69 -0.93
C LEU A 191 -17.76 -6.00 -0.72
N GLN A 192 -19.08 -6.00 -0.92
CA GLN A 192 -19.87 -7.23 -0.78
C GLN A 192 -19.39 -8.30 -1.79
N ARG A 193 -19.14 -7.92 -3.05
CA ARG A 193 -18.62 -8.81 -4.09
C ARG A 193 -17.24 -9.40 -3.72
N ALA A 194 -16.35 -8.57 -3.15
CA ALA A 194 -15.04 -9.03 -2.67
C ALA A 194 -15.16 -10.02 -1.50
N LEU A 195 -16.06 -9.74 -0.55
CA LEU A 195 -16.33 -10.63 0.58
C LEU A 195 -16.95 -11.97 0.15
N ASP A 196 -17.85 -11.94 -0.83
CA ASP A 196 -18.47 -13.16 -1.38
C ASP A 196 -17.44 -14.00 -2.16
N ALA A 197 -16.55 -13.37 -2.93
CA ALA A 197 -15.43 -14.04 -3.60
C ALA A 197 -14.47 -14.69 -2.59
N ALA A 198 -14.14 -13.99 -1.50
CA ALA A 198 -13.32 -14.54 -0.43
C ALA A 198 -14.00 -15.76 0.21
N LYS A 199 -15.28 -15.66 0.55
CA LYS A 199 -16.07 -16.76 1.10
C LYS A 199 -16.13 -17.96 0.15
N ALA A 200 -16.38 -17.74 -1.14
CA ALA A 200 -16.42 -18.78 -2.17
C ALA A 200 -15.07 -19.50 -2.32
N ALA A 201 -13.96 -18.80 -2.09
CA ALA A 201 -12.61 -19.37 -2.08
C ALA A 201 -12.23 -20.02 -0.73
N GLY A 202 -13.09 -20.01 0.28
CA GLY A 202 -12.81 -20.49 1.63
C GLY A 202 -11.82 -19.65 2.41
N LEU A 203 -11.72 -18.35 2.06
CA LEU A 203 -10.81 -17.38 2.67
C LEU A 203 -11.57 -16.46 3.64
N LYS A 204 -10.83 -15.87 4.58
CA LYS A 204 -11.36 -14.88 5.53
C LYS A 204 -10.59 -13.56 5.41
N PRO A 205 -11.25 -12.40 5.48
CA PRO A 205 -10.56 -11.12 5.62
C PRO A 205 -9.68 -11.10 6.88
N ALA A 206 -8.46 -10.58 6.75
CA ALA A 206 -7.50 -10.47 7.85
C ALA A 206 -6.80 -9.10 7.85
N ALA A 207 -6.23 -8.72 9.01
CA ALA A 207 -5.47 -7.48 9.12
C ALA A 207 -4.12 -7.62 8.40
N LEU A 208 -3.79 -6.66 7.53
CA LEU A 208 -2.61 -6.73 6.66
C LEU A 208 -1.30 -6.64 7.45
N MET A 209 -1.14 -5.64 8.31
CA MET A 209 0.11 -5.36 9.03
C MET A 209 0.64 -6.56 9.85
N PRO A 210 -0.18 -7.28 10.65
CA PRO A 210 0.30 -8.46 11.38
C PRO A 210 0.86 -9.55 10.46
N HIS A 211 0.22 -9.77 9.30
CA HIS A 211 0.68 -10.78 8.35
C HIS A 211 1.96 -10.36 7.60
N LEU A 212 2.14 -9.06 7.31
CA LEU A 212 3.41 -8.54 6.80
C LEU A 212 4.56 -8.78 7.79
N LYS A 213 4.32 -8.57 9.10
CA LYS A 213 5.30 -8.87 10.15
C LYS A 213 5.63 -10.36 10.22
N THR A 214 4.62 -11.21 10.26
CA THR A 214 4.81 -12.68 10.29
C THR A 214 5.56 -13.19 9.05
N ALA A 215 5.34 -12.55 7.90
CA ALA A 215 6.05 -12.87 6.65
C ALA A 215 7.47 -12.29 6.59
N GLY A 216 7.92 -11.53 7.60
CA GLY A 216 9.24 -10.89 7.62
C GLY A 216 9.41 -9.77 6.59
N LEU A 217 8.31 -9.13 6.20
CA LEU A 217 8.31 -8.05 5.20
C LEU A 217 8.40 -6.66 5.83
N VAL A 218 8.15 -6.52 7.14
CA VAL A 218 8.21 -5.26 7.90
C VAL A 218 8.72 -5.48 9.32
#